data_be2504dfe51bc159d500df7b777f112e
#
_entry.id   be2504dfe51bc159d500df7b777f112e
#
_cell.length_a   1.000
_cell.length_b   1.000
_cell.length_c   1.000
_cell.angle_alpha   90.00
_cell.angle_beta   90.00
_cell.angle_gamma   90.00
#
_symmetry.space_group_name_H-M   'P 1'
#
loop_
_entity.id
_entity.type
_entity.pdbx_description
1 polymer ?
#
loop_
_entity_poly.entity_id
_entity_poly.type
_entity_poly.pdbx_seq_one_letter_code
_entity_poly.pdbx_strand_id
1 'polypeptide(L)'
;MVDVIKDELMERIKEHEGYRLDPYLCTEGFLTGGYGHRIMDGEDVPTTKEGWDKVFEQDFNKAWDSMERLCADNNLDIPLKAQGILCEMIFQMGATGVSKFKNMILALRNHSFRVAASEMLDSKWARQTPNRAKDLSSRMEELAS
;
A
#
# COMPACT_ATOMS: atom_id res chain seq x y z
N MET A 1 -8.66 -16.20 -8.20
CA MET A 1 -8.93 -15.47 -6.94
C MET A 1 -7.93 -14.35 -6.69
N VAL A 2 -6.63 -14.62 -6.85
CA VAL A 2 -5.61 -13.57 -6.68
C VAL A 2 -5.83 -12.41 -7.65
N ASP A 3 -6.13 -12.69 -8.91
CA ASP A 3 -6.33 -11.63 -9.91
C ASP A 3 -7.52 -10.72 -9.58
N VAL A 4 -8.61 -11.29 -9.07
CA VAL A 4 -9.78 -10.52 -8.64
C VAL A 4 -9.43 -9.58 -7.51
N ILE A 5 -8.69 -10.09 -6.51
CA ILE A 5 -8.26 -9.29 -5.37
C ILE A 5 -7.31 -8.17 -5.80
N LYS A 6 -6.38 -8.47 -6.73
CA LYS A 6 -5.47 -7.46 -7.26
C LYS A 6 -6.23 -6.35 -8.00
N ASP A 7 -7.21 -6.73 -8.82
CA ASP A 7 -8.01 -5.75 -9.57
C ASP A 7 -8.79 -4.82 -8.62
N GLU A 8 -9.43 -5.39 -7.62
CA GLU A 8 -10.16 -4.60 -6.62
C GLU A 8 -9.21 -3.68 -5.85
N LEU A 9 -8.05 -4.20 -5.48
CA LEU A 9 -7.04 -3.45 -4.74
C LEU A 9 -6.48 -2.29 -5.56
N MET A 10 -6.23 -2.51 -6.86
CA MET A 10 -5.77 -1.45 -7.74
C MET A 10 -6.78 -0.31 -7.82
N GLU A 11 -8.06 -0.62 -7.94
CA GLU A 11 -9.10 0.41 -7.98
C GLU A 11 -9.17 1.20 -6.67
N ARG A 12 -9.04 0.51 -5.53
CA ARG A 12 -9.02 1.17 -4.22
C ARG A 12 -7.85 2.12 -4.09
N ILE A 13 -6.66 1.69 -4.51
CA ILE A 13 -5.45 2.51 -4.41
C ILE A 13 -5.57 3.73 -5.31
N LYS A 14 -6.07 3.56 -6.52
CA LYS A 14 -6.29 4.67 -7.45
C LYS A 14 -7.21 5.73 -6.85
N GLU A 15 -8.29 5.32 -6.20
CA GLU A 15 -9.21 6.26 -5.53
C GLU A 15 -8.52 7.03 -4.43
N HIS A 16 -7.71 6.36 -3.61
CA HIS A 16 -7.00 7.00 -2.50
C HIS A 16 -5.90 7.94 -2.99
N GLU A 17 -5.18 7.55 -4.03
CA GLU A 17 -4.06 8.36 -4.55
C GLU A 17 -4.52 9.54 -5.40
N GLY A 18 -5.69 9.43 -6.03
CA GLY A 18 -6.17 10.42 -6.99
C GLY A 18 -5.35 10.38 -8.28
N TYR A 19 -5.74 11.19 -9.26
CA TYR A 19 -5.10 11.18 -10.57
C TYR A 19 -4.79 12.59 -11.06
N ARG A 20 -3.55 12.80 -11.55
CA ARG A 20 -3.11 14.04 -12.20
C ARG A 20 -2.34 13.70 -13.46
N LEU A 21 -2.84 14.15 -14.61
CA LEU A 21 -2.15 13.96 -15.89
C LEU A 21 -0.81 14.73 -15.90
N ASP A 22 -0.84 15.99 -15.48
CA ASP A 22 0.34 16.84 -15.51
C ASP A 22 1.12 16.74 -14.21
N PRO A 23 2.47 16.63 -14.28
CA PRO A 23 3.29 16.58 -13.08
C PRO A 23 3.10 17.79 -12.17
N TYR A 24 3.22 17.57 -10.88
CA TYR A 24 3.10 18.61 -9.86
C TYR A 24 4.06 18.31 -8.71
N LEU A 25 4.34 19.32 -7.89
CA LEU A 25 5.11 19.11 -6.66
C LEU A 25 4.15 18.71 -5.55
N CYS A 26 4.43 17.56 -4.90
CA CYS A 26 3.64 17.12 -3.75
C CYS A 26 4.01 17.95 -2.52
N THR A 27 3.27 17.75 -1.41
CA THR A 27 3.48 18.50 -0.17
C THR A 27 4.90 18.34 0.40
N GLU A 28 5.59 17.24 0.05
CA GLU A 28 6.97 16.98 0.49
C GLU A 28 8.01 17.50 -0.50
N GLY A 29 7.59 18.19 -1.58
CA GLY A 29 8.49 18.79 -2.55
C GLY A 29 8.98 17.86 -3.65
N PHE A 30 8.42 16.67 -3.79
CA PHE A 30 8.80 15.73 -4.86
C PHE A 30 7.91 15.91 -6.08
N LEU A 31 8.53 15.89 -7.27
CA LEU A 31 7.79 15.91 -8.52
C LEU A 31 6.99 14.61 -8.64
N THR A 32 5.69 14.74 -8.88
CA THR A 32 4.74 13.62 -8.80
C THR A 32 3.76 13.71 -9.98
N GLY A 33 3.26 12.58 -10.44
CA GLY A 33 2.25 12.55 -11.50
C GLY A 33 1.43 11.27 -11.47
N GLY A 34 0.44 11.20 -12.36
CA GLY A 34 -0.45 10.04 -12.44
C GLY A 34 -1.17 9.77 -11.13
N TYR A 35 -1.03 8.56 -10.62
CA TYR A 35 -1.65 8.12 -9.36
C TYR A 35 -0.63 8.19 -8.22
N GLY A 36 -0.07 9.37 -7.99
CA GLY A 36 0.87 9.57 -6.90
C GLY A 36 2.29 9.02 -7.17
N HIS A 37 2.63 8.79 -8.43
CA HIS A 37 3.96 8.29 -8.79
C HIS A 37 5.01 9.39 -8.63
N ARG A 38 6.06 9.10 -7.86
CA ARG A 38 7.22 10.01 -7.74
C ARG A 38 8.09 9.88 -8.97
N ILE A 39 8.26 11.00 -9.69
CA ILE A 39 9.05 11.04 -10.92
C ILE A 39 10.52 11.22 -10.54
N MET A 40 11.36 10.30 -11.02
CA MET A 40 12.80 10.35 -10.78
C MET A 40 13.50 11.13 -11.88
N ASP A 41 14.70 11.65 -11.57
CA ASP A 41 15.51 12.39 -12.55
C ASP A 41 15.78 11.53 -13.79
N GLY A 42 15.52 12.09 -14.97
CA GLY A 42 15.75 11.40 -16.24
C GLY A 42 14.66 10.39 -16.62
N GLU A 43 13.64 10.26 -15.81
CA GLU A 43 12.51 9.38 -16.11
C GLU A 43 11.60 10.00 -17.17
N ASP A 44 11.18 9.21 -18.16
CA ASP A 44 10.20 9.65 -19.15
C ASP A 44 8.84 9.81 -18.50
N VAL A 45 8.23 10.99 -18.67
CA VAL A 45 6.91 11.30 -18.09
C VAL A 45 5.82 10.96 -19.09
N PRO A 46 4.86 10.10 -18.75
CA PRO A 46 3.72 9.83 -19.63
C PRO A 46 2.93 11.09 -19.95
N THR A 47 2.43 11.17 -21.19
CA THR A 47 1.63 12.30 -21.65
C THR A 47 0.16 11.93 -21.84
N THR A 48 -0.21 10.68 -21.53
CA THR A 48 -1.58 10.19 -21.67
C THR A 48 -2.01 9.46 -20.41
N LYS A 49 -3.33 9.33 -20.21
CA LYS A 49 -3.88 8.56 -19.10
C LYS A 49 -3.45 7.09 -19.20
N GLU A 50 -3.46 6.52 -20.40
CA GLU A 50 -3.05 5.14 -20.65
C GLU A 50 -1.58 4.91 -20.24
N GLY A 51 -0.73 5.88 -20.49
CA GLY A 51 0.67 5.83 -20.07
C GLY A 51 0.79 5.81 -18.54
N TRP A 52 0.03 6.65 -17.86
CA TRP A 52 0.00 6.67 -16.40
C TRP A 52 -0.62 5.40 -15.81
N ASP A 53 -1.60 4.81 -16.48
CA ASP A 53 -2.17 3.53 -16.05
C ASP A 53 -1.10 2.42 -16.07
N LYS A 54 -0.23 2.41 -17.09
CA LYS A 54 0.88 1.46 -17.16
C LYS A 54 1.90 1.68 -16.04
N VAL A 55 2.23 2.93 -15.75
CA VAL A 55 3.14 3.27 -14.64
C VAL A 55 2.53 2.80 -13.31
N PHE A 56 1.24 3.05 -13.10
CA PHE A 56 0.55 2.58 -11.90
C PHE A 56 0.63 1.07 -11.77
N GLU A 57 0.37 0.34 -12.86
CA GLU A 57 0.42 -1.12 -12.84
C GLU A 57 1.82 -1.63 -12.47
N GLN A 58 2.86 -1.00 -13.01
CA GLN A 58 4.25 -1.33 -12.65
C GLN A 58 4.51 -1.06 -11.16
N ASP A 59 4.09 0.10 -10.66
CA ASP A 59 4.24 0.46 -9.25
C ASP A 59 3.48 -0.52 -8.35
N PHE A 60 2.27 -0.89 -8.75
CA PHE A 60 1.47 -1.86 -8.02
C PHE A 60 2.15 -3.23 -7.97
N ASN A 61 2.66 -3.71 -9.11
CA ASN A 61 3.34 -5.01 -9.17
C ASN A 61 4.58 -5.03 -8.29
N LYS A 62 5.33 -3.94 -8.24
CA LYS A 62 6.48 -3.82 -7.33
C LYS A 62 6.05 -3.92 -5.87
N ALA A 63 4.94 -3.24 -5.52
CA ALA A 63 4.42 -3.29 -4.16
C ALA A 63 3.95 -4.70 -3.79
N TRP A 64 3.28 -5.38 -4.72
CA TRP A 64 2.82 -6.76 -4.49
C TRP A 64 4.00 -7.70 -4.30
N ASP A 65 5.03 -7.62 -5.15
CA ASP A 65 6.23 -8.43 -5.03
C ASP A 65 6.95 -8.17 -3.70
N SER A 66 7.01 -6.90 -3.29
CA SER A 66 7.60 -6.53 -2.00
C SER A 66 6.80 -7.09 -0.83
N MET A 67 5.47 -7.09 -0.95
CA MET A 67 4.60 -7.69 0.07
C MET A 67 4.87 -9.19 0.19
N GLU A 68 4.98 -9.89 -0.94
CA GLU A 68 5.26 -11.32 -0.92
C GLU A 68 6.60 -11.62 -0.25
N ARG A 69 7.62 -10.81 -0.54
CA ARG A 69 8.93 -10.95 0.12
C ARG A 69 8.86 -10.65 1.61
N LEU A 70 8.11 -9.62 1.99
CA LEU A 70 7.93 -9.30 3.41
C LEU A 70 7.29 -10.47 4.16
N CYS A 71 6.26 -11.08 3.56
CA CYS A 71 5.60 -12.25 4.16
C CYS A 71 6.56 -13.44 4.26
N ALA A 72 7.33 -13.72 3.20
CA ALA A 72 8.29 -14.82 3.21
C ALA A 72 9.38 -14.62 4.27
N ASP A 73 9.94 -13.40 4.33
CA ASP A 73 11.03 -13.07 5.26
C ASP A 73 10.58 -13.12 6.72
N ASN A 74 9.29 -12.93 6.98
CA ASN A 74 8.75 -12.89 8.34
C ASN A 74 7.89 -14.10 8.68
N ASN A 75 7.87 -15.11 7.82
CA ASN A 75 7.08 -16.33 7.99
C ASN A 75 5.59 -16.05 8.21
N LEU A 76 5.03 -15.14 7.40
CA LEU A 76 3.62 -14.79 7.48
C LEU A 76 2.82 -15.67 6.52
N ASP A 77 1.93 -16.48 7.08
CA ASP A 77 0.95 -17.27 6.33
C ASP A 77 -0.42 -16.66 6.60
N ILE A 78 -0.77 -15.64 5.82
CA ILE A 78 -1.97 -14.82 6.08
C ILE A 78 -2.90 -14.84 4.86
N PRO A 79 -4.20 -14.60 5.08
CA PRO A 79 -5.18 -14.60 3.98
C PRO A 79 -4.88 -13.54 2.92
N LEU A 80 -5.38 -13.74 1.71
CA LEU A 80 -5.20 -12.79 0.61
C LEU A 80 -5.68 -11.39 0.98
N LYS A 81 -6.75 -11.26 1.74
CA LYS A 81 -7.23 -9.94 2.19
C LYS A 81 -6.21 -9.23 3.07
N ALA A 82 -5.55 -9.96 3.96
CA ALA A 82 -4.49 -9.39 4.78
C ALA A 82 -3.27 -9.02 3.91
N GLN A 83 -2.93 -9.87 2.96
CA GLN A 83 -1.87 -9.58 2.00
C GLN A 83 -2.16 -8.29 1.21
N GLY A 84 -3.40 -8.11 0.78
CA GLY A 84 -3.83 -6.89 0.10
C GLY A 84 -3.69 -5.65 0.95
N ILE A 85 -4.00 -5.73 2.23
CA ILE A 85 -3.84 -4.61 3.17
C ILE A 85 -2.35 -4.25 3.29
N LEU A 86 -1.48 -5.23 3.44
CA LEU A 86 -0.03 -4.99 3.50
C LEU A 86 0.49 -4.40 2.19
N CYS A 87 0.00 -4.88 1.05
CA CYS A 87 0.37 -4.34 -0.26
C CYS A 87 -0.01 -2.86 -0.37
N GLU A 88 -1.19 -2.49 0.07
CA GLU A 88 -1.64 -1.10 0.04
C GLU A 88 -0.77 -0.21 0.94
N MET A 89 -0.41 -0.71 2.13
CA MET A 89 0.53 0.01 3.01
C MET A 89 1.89 0.19 2.34
N ILE A 90 2.41 -0.86 1.71
CA ILE A 90 3.70 -0.82 1.00
C ILE A 90 3.64 0.15 -0.18
N PHE A 91 2.54 0.16 -0.92
CA PHE A 91 2.35 1.11 -2.02
C PHE A 91 2.48 2.55 -1.51
N GLN A 92 1.91 2.83 -0.35
CA GLN A 92 1.90 4.17 0.23
C GLN A 92 3.25 4.57 0.86
N MET A 93 3.88 3.67 1.62
CA MET A 93 5.04 4.05 2.45
C MET A 93 6.31 3.24 2.21
N GLY A 94 6.26 2.28 1.28
CA GLY A 94 7.39 1.41 0.98
C GLY A 94 7.52 0.22 1.91
N ALA A 95 8.21 -0.82 1.44
CA ALA A 95 8.41 -2.05 2.21
C ALA A 95 9.22 -1.81 3.48
N THR A 96 10.23 -0.94 3.43
CA THR A 96 11.03 -0.61 4.60
C THR A 96 10.19 0.01 5.69
N GLY A 97 9.29 0.93 5.32
CA GLY A 97 8.36 1.56 6.26
C GLY A 97 7.46 0.55 6.95
N VAL A 98 6.89 -0.36 6.16
CA VAL A 98 5.98 -1.40 6.69
C VAL A 98 6.76 -2.39 7.57
N SER A 99 7.99 -2.72 7.20
CA SER A 99 8.82 -3.66 7.99
C SER A 99 9.11 -3.17 9.41
N LYS A 100 8.96 -1.87 9.65
CA LYS A 100 9.15 -1.29 10.98
C LYS A 100 7.95 -1.49 11.91
N PHE A 101 6.82 -1.93 11.38
CA PHE A 101 5.63 -2.27 12.16
C PHE A 101 5.81 -3.65 12.83
N LYS A 102 6.78 -3.74 13.73
CA LYS A 102 7.21 -5.04 14.28
C LYS A 102 6.13 -5.74 15.09
N ASN A 103 5.35 -4.99 15.86
CA ASN A 103 4.29 -5.58 16.67
C ASN A 103 3.11 -6.01 15.79
N MET A 104 2.82 -5.27 14.72
CA MET A 104 1.82 -5.69 13.73
C MET A 104 2.25 -7.01 13.06
N ILE A 105 3.51 -7.09 12.65
CA ILE A 105 4.06 -8.29 11.99
C ILE A 105 3.99 -9.49 12.94
N LEU A 106 4.36 -9.30 14.20
CA LEU A 106 4.26 -10.36 15.21
C LEU A 106 2.81 -10.82 15.38
N ALA A 107 1.88 -9.88 15.47
CA ALA A 107 0.45 -10.20 15.57
C ALA A 107 -0.05 -10.98 14.35
N LEU A 108 0.36 -10.59 13.15
CA LEU A 108 -0.01 -11.29 11.92
C LEU A 108 0.54 -12.72 11.89
N ARG A 109 1.78 -12.91 12.37
CA ARG A 109 2.38 -14.24 12.45
C ARG A 109 1.56 -15.17 13.34
N ASN A 110 0.94 -14.62 14.38
CA ASN A 110 0.10 -15.35 15.33
C ASN A 110 -1.38 -15.34 14.94
N HIS A 111 -1.72 -14.81 13.77
CA HIS A 111 -3.10 -14.65 13.29
C HIS A 111 -3.98 -13.84 14.26
N SER A 112 -3.37 -12.89 14.97
CA SER A 112 -4.07 -11.96 15.87
C SER A 112 -4.42 -10.69 15.12
N PHE A 113 -5.41 -10.77 14.24
CA PHE A 113 -5.78 -9.67 13.34
C PHE A 113 -6.30 -8.44 14.09
N ARG A 114 -6.99 -8.63 15.21
CA ARG A 114 -7.45 -7.52 16.03
C ARG A 114 -6.27 -6.75 16.63
N VAL A 115 -5.27 -7.46 17.12
CA VAL A 115 -4.05 -6.83 17.65
C VAL A 115 -3.29 -6.14 16.52
N ALA A 116 -3.17 -6.80 15.35
CA ALA A 116 -2.54 -6.20 14.18
C ALA A 116 -3.22 -4.88 13.82
N ALA A 117 -4.55 -4.84 13.78
CA ALA A 117 -5.32 -3.64 13.48
C ALA A 117 -5.02 -2.52 14.49
N SER A 118 -4.97 -2.86 15.77
CA SER A 118 -4.65 -1.90 16.84
C SER A 118 -3.25 -1.33 16.68
N GLU A 119 -2.28 -2.17 16.35
CA GLU A 119 -0.89 -1.75 16.14
C GLU A 119 -0.75 -0.84 14.91
N MET A 120 -1.57 -1.05 13.88
CA MET A 120 -1.60 -0.17 12.72
C MET A 120 -1.98 1.25 13.11
N LEU A 121 -2.93 1.41 14.03
CA LEU A 121 -3.38 2.72 14.49
C LEU A 121 -2.40 3.40 15.44
N ASP A 122 -1.55 2.63 16.11
CA ASP A 122 -0.53 3.15 17.02
C ASP A 122 0.76 3.40 16.24
N SER A 123 0.73 4.36 15.32
CA SER A 123 1.85 4.62 14.43
C SER A 123 1.87 6.06 13.94
N LYS A 124 3.04 6.51 13.51
CA LYS A 124 3.21 7.81 12.86
C LYS A 124 2.36 7.88 11.58
N TRP A 125 2.32 6.80 10.82
CA TRP A 125 1.51 6.70 9.61
C TRP A 125 0.03 7.00 9.90
N ALA A 126 -0.52 6.40 10.97
CA ALA A 126 -1.91 6.64 11.36
C ALA A 126 -2.15 8.08 11.77
N ARG A 127 -1.18 8.72 12.41
CA ARG A 127 -1.28 10.13 12.79
C ARG A 127 -1.21 11.05 11.58
N GLN A 128 -0.44 10.69 10.55
CA GLN A 128 -0.29 11.48 9.33
C GLN A 128 -1.43 11.27 8.33
N THR A 129 -1.96 10.05 8.24
CA THR A 129 -3.04 9.70 7.31
C THR A 129 -4.14 8.95 8.05
N PRO A 130 -4.88 9.64 8.97
CA PRO A 130 -5.81 8.96 9.87
C PRO A 130 -6.97 8.26 9.16
N ASN A 131 -7.50 8.84 8.10
CA ASN A 131 -8.64 8.23 7.39
C ASN A 131 -8.24 6.93 6.69
N ARG A 132 -7.06 6.93 6.06
CA ARG A 132 -6.54 5.75 5.39
C ARG A 132 -6.19 4.65 6.40
N ALA A 133 -5.56 5.04 7.49
CA ALA A 133 -5.21 4.11 8.56
C ALA A 133 -6.44 3.47 9.18
N LYS A 134 -7.49 4.24 9.43
CA LYS A 134 -8.76 3.72 9.97
C LYS A 134 -9.40 2.73 9.00
N ASP A 135 -9.42 3.05 7.71
CA ASP A 135 -10.00 2.17 6.69
C ASP A 135 -9.26 0.82 6.67
N LEU A 136 -7.94 0.86 6.56
CA LEU A 136 -7.14 -0.36 6.49
C LEU A 136 -7.17 -1.14 7.79
N SER A 137 -7.14 -0.45 8.93
CA SER A 137 -7.25 -1.09 10.25
C SER A 137 -8.60 -1.79 10.43
N SER A 138 -9.69 -1.16 10.01
CA SER A 138 -11.02 -1.77 10.07
C SER A 138 -11.08 -3.05 9.23
N ARG A 139 -10.49 -3.02 8.05
CA ARG A 139 -10.45 -4.20 7.17
C ARG A 139 -9.62 -5.32 7.78
N MET A 140 -8.53 -4.98 8.45
CA MET A 140 -7.71 -5.96 9.17
C MET A 140 -8.48 -6.57 10.33
N GLU A 141 -9.19 -5.76 11.09
CA GLU A 141 -10.00 -6.23 12.23
C GLU A 141 -11.12 -7.18 11.80
N GLU A 142 -11.72 -6.94 10.63
CA GLU A 142 -12.75 -7.81 10.07
C GLU A 142 -12.28 -9.26 9.91
N LEU A 143 -10.99 -9.47 9.74
CA LEU A 143 -10.41 -10.81 9.58
C LEU A 143 -10.39 -11.59 10.91
N ALA A 144 -10.61 -10.92 12.03
CA ALA A 144 -10.60 -11.54 13.35
C ALA A 144 -11.90 -12.28 13.67
N SER A 145 -12.95 -12.06 12.90
CA SER A 145 -14.26 -12.68 13.15
C SER A 145 -14.41 -14.03 12.47
#